data_fae2038e5751d70148ec4c438f9e2682
#
_entry.id   fae2038e5751d70148ec4c438f9e2682
#
_cell.length_a   1.000
_cell.length_b   1.000
_cell.length_c   1.000
_cell.angle_alpha   90.00
_cell.angle_beta   90.00
_cell.angle_gamma   90.00
#
_symmetry.space_group_name_H-M   'P 1'
#
loop_
_entity.id
_entity.type
_entity.pdbx_description
1 polymer ?
#
loop_
_entity_poly.entity_id
_entity_poly.type
_entity_poly.pdbx_seq_one_letter_code
_entity_poly.pdbx_strand_id
1 'polypeptide(L)'
;MAKAKKEDDLAHILADSLNKQSKDKTVAFFLDSDIVPTNIGGWVSTGSAMLDVAISNKPNGGFPVGRIIEINGLEQSGKSLLAAHTLAQTQKKNGMAVLIDTETSVSQDFMTAIGVDVSKLLYVSADSVEEIFAYIETIIEKVRSSSKDKLVTIVVDSVAAASTISELQADYGKDGYATDKAIILGKAMRKITNMIGREKITLIFTNQLRQKMNAMPFSDPWCVDPLTTKVKIRYDERSEFYEKFHKKLSKTNKNRE
;
A
#
# COMPACT_ATOMS: atom_id res chain seq x y z
N MET A 1 -43.95 -1.77 13.84
CA MET A 1 -43.57 -1.52 12.44
C MET A 1 -43.52 -0.03 12.05
N ALA A 2 -44.38 0.85 12.55
CA ALA A 2 -44.35 2.28 12.17
C ALA A 2 -43.18 3.12 12.75
N LYS A 3 -42.55 2.70 13.85
CA LYS A 3 -41.41 3.40 14.45
C LYS A 3 -40.11 3.17 13.68
N ALA A 4 -39.87 1.98 13.14
CA ALA A 4 -38.67 1.65 12.34
C ALA A 4 -38.68 2.43 11.03
N LYS A 5 -39.82 2.60 10.37
CA LYS A 5 -39.94 3.36 9.11
C LYS A 5 -39.68 4.86 9.24
N LYS A 6 -39.92 5.46 10.43
CA LYS A 6 -39.62 6.88 10.69
C LYS A 6 -38.15 7.14 11.02
N GLU A 7 -37.44 6.16 11.60
CA GLU A 7 -36.01 6.24 11.88
C GLU A 7 -35.20 6.08 10.59
N ASP A 8 -35.61 5.20 9.68
CA ASP A 8 -34.98 5.04 8.34
C ASP A 8 -35.12 6.33 7.49
N ASP A 9 -36.29 7.01 7.53
CA ASP A 9 -36.51 8.29 6.85
C ASP A 9 -35.57 9.39 7.37
N LEU A 10 -35.31 9.45 8.68
CA LEU A 10 -34.43 10.47 9.27
C LEU A 10 -32.98 10.30 8.83
N ALA A 11 -32.47 9.06 8.75
CA ALA A 11 -31.12 8.77 8.30
C ALA A 11 -30.90 9.19 6.83
N HIS A 12 -31.88 8.93 5.98
CA HIS A 12 -31.87 9.36 4.58
C HIS A 12 -31.89 10.90 4.44
N ILE A 13 -32.78 11.58 5.20
CA ILE A 13 -32.86 13.05 5.22
C ILE A 13 -31.54 13.67 5.68
N LEU A 14 -30.90 13.11 6.70
CA LEU A 14 -29.60 13.58 7.20
C LEU A 14 -28.49 13.36 6.18
N ALA A 15 -28.44 12.19 5.53
CA ALA A 15 -27.46 11.90 4.49
C ALA A 15 -27.60 12.89 3.32
N ASP A 16 -28.82 13.14 2.86
CA ASP A 16 -29.11 14.11 1.79
C ASP A 16 -28.71 15.53 2.18
N SER A 17 -29.01 15.94 3.42
CA SER A 17 -28.65 17.25 3.94
C SER A 17 -27.14 17.46 3.97
N LEU A 18 -26.39 16.48 4.48
CA LEU A 18 -24.91 16.51 4.54
C LEU A 18 -24.31 16.55 3.14
N ASN A 19 -24.83 15.76 2.21
CA ASN A 19 -24.36 15.73 0.83
C ASN A 19 -24.66 17.05 0.08
N LYS A 20 -25.78 17.70 0.38
CA LYS A 20 -26.10 19.04 -0.16
C LYS A 20 -25.21 20.15 0.37
N GLN A 21 -24.77 20.07 1.64
CA GLN A 21 -23.81 21.02 2.22
C GLN A 21 -22.42 20.90 1.60
N SER A 22 -22.04 19.70 1.18
CA SER A 22 -20.73 19.42 0.56
C SER A 22 -20.84 19.59 -0.95
N LYS A 23 -20.70 20.84 -1.43
CA LYS A 23 -20.97 21.29 -2.82
C LYS A 23 -20.41 20.41 -3.95
N ASP A 24 -19.34 19.63 -3.71
CA ASP A 24 -18.63 18.88 -4.76
C ASP A 24 -18.32 17.42 -4.40
N LYS A 25 -18.72 16.93 -3.23
CA LYS A 25 -18.34 15.58 -2.78
C LYS A 25 -19.47 14.93 -2.00
N THR A 26 -19.83 13.69 -2.34
CA THR A 26 -20.65 12.85 -1.48
C THR A 26 -19.85 12.51 -0.21
N VAL A 27 -20.34 12.91 0.96
CA VAL A 27 -19.68 12.72 2.26
C VAL A 27 -20.41 11.74 3.16
N ALA A 28 -21.72 11.56 2.95
CA ALA A 28 -22.57 10.66 3.70
C ALA A 28 -23.01 9.49 2.81
N PHE A 29 -22.74 8.25 3.30
CA PHE A 29 -23.03 7.00 2.61
C PHE A 29 -23.68 6.03 3.58
N PHE A 30 -24.53 5.15 3.09
CA PHE A 30 -24.90 3.93 3.80
C PHE A 30 -23.87 2.83 3.51
N LEU A 31 -23.48 2.06 4.52
CA LEU A 31 -22.39 1.07 4.39
C LEU A 31 -22.71 -0.11 3.46
N ASP A 32 -23.96 -0.34 3.15
CA ASP A 32 -24.44 -1.34 2.18
C ASP A 32 -24.36 -0.83 0.72
N SER A 33 -24.09 0.45 0.52
CA SER A 33 -23.94 1.06 -0.80
C SER A 33 -22.61 0.67 -1.45
N ASP A 34 -22.63 0.35 -2.75
CA ASP A 34 -21.43 0.04 -3.55
C ASP A 34 -20.46 1.22 -3.68
N ILE A 35 -20.94 2.45 -3.44
CA ILE A 35 -20.20 3.70 -3.64
C ILE A 35 -19.32 4.05 -2.42
N VAL A 36 -19.44 3.32 -1.31
CA VAL A 36 -18.71 3.65 -0.08
C VAL A 36 -17.18 3.60 -0.31
N PRO A 37 -16.42 4.66 0.03
CA PRO A 37 -14.96 4.69 -0.16
C PRO A 37 -14.20 3.59 0.58
N THR A 38 -14.82 2.98 1.60
CA THR A 38 -14.25 1.87 2.37
C THR A 38 -14.33 0.53 1.67
N ASN A 39 -15.19 0.39 0.65
CA ASN A 39 -15.35 -0.85 -0.11
C ASN A 39 -14.10 -1.11 -0.97
N ILE A 40 -13.62 -2.35 -0.91
CA ILE A 40 -12.49 -2.79 -1.74
C ILE A 40 -13.01 -3.00 -3.16
N GLY A 41 -12.58 -2.14 -4.07
CA GLY A 41 -13.03 -2.15 -5.48
C GLY A 41 -12.43 -3.29 -6.32
N GLY A 42 -11.58 -4.13 -5.74
CA GLY A 42 -10.92 -5.23 -6.45
C GLY A 42 -9.64 -5.68 -5.74
N TRP A 43 -8.95 -6.63 -6.35
CA TRP A 43 -7.75 -7.24 -5.82
C TRP A 43 -6.67 -7.32 -6.90
N VAL A 44 -5.42 -7.14 -6.51
CA VAL A 44 -4.26 -7.35 -7.37
C VAL A 44 -3.50 -8.55 -6.82
N SER A 45 -3.32 -9.59 -7.63
CA SER A 45 -2.57 -10.77 -7.24
C SER A 45 -1.10 -10.41 -6.92
N THR A 46 -0.54 -11.09 -5.95
CA THR A 46 0.89 -11.04 -5.61
C THR A 46 1.75 -11.92 -6.55
N GLY A 47 1.11 -12.69 -7.43
CA GLY A 47 1.75 -13.73 -8.23
C GLY A 47 1.81 -15.09 -7.54
N SER A 48 1.45 -15.17 -6.27
CA SER A 48 1.36 -16.42 -5.50
C SER A 48 -0.06 -16.65 -5.00
N ALA A 49 -0.72 -17.71 -5.49
CA ALA A 49 -2.09 -18.02 -5.10
C ALA A 49 -2.25 -18.25 -3.58
N MET A 50 -1.22 -18.84 -2.94
CA MET A 50 -1.23 -19.06 -1.48
C MET A 50 -1.15 -17.74 -0.72
N LEU A 51 -0.30 -16.83 -1.15
CA LEU A 51 -0.16 -15.51 -0.53
C LEU A 51 -1.42 -14.67 -0.77
N ASP A 52 -2.00 -14.74 -1.95
CA ASP A 52 -3.25 -14.06 -2.29
C ASP A 52 -4.40 -14.46 -1.36
N VAL A 53 -4.56 -15.77 -1.13
CA VAL A 53 -5.57 -16.29 -0.20
C VAL A 53 -5.24 -15.90 1.25
N ALA A 54 -3.97 -15.96 1.63
CA ALA A 54 -3.55 -15.60 2.98
C ALA A 54 -3.82 -14.12 3.31
N ILE A 55 -3.63 -13.21 2.35
CA ILE A 55 -3.89 -11.78 2.52
C ILE A 55 -5.39 -11.47 2.52
N SER A 56 -6.10 -11.98 1.54
CA SER A 56 -7.47 -11.55 1.23
C SER A 56 -8.55 -12.49 1.75
N ASN A 57 -8.21 -13.71 2.12
CA ASN A 57 -9.12 -14.83 2.40
C ASN A 57 -10.09 -15.11 1.23
N LYS A 58 -9.65 -14.85 0.00
CA LYS A 58 -10.44 -15.04 -1.23
C LYS A 58 -9.63 -15.80 -2.27
N PRO A 59 -10.24 -16.73 -3.01
CA PRO A 59 -9.62 -17.25 -4.24
C PRO A 59 -9.48 -16.09 -5.24
N ASN A 60 -8.35 -16.01 -5.93
CA ASN A 60 -7.99 -14.91 -6.84
C ASN A 60 -7.97 -13.51 -6.17
N GLY A 61 -7.64 -13.46 -4.88
CA GLY A 61 -7.50 -12.23 -4.11
C GLY A 61 -6.15 -11.54 -4.32
N GLY A 62 -5.45 -11.25 -3.21
CA GLY A 62 -4.16 -10.57 -3.19
C GLY A 62 -4.23 -9.22 -2.49
N PHE A 63 -3.52 -8.22 -3.00
CA PHE A 63 -3.53 -6.87 -2.45
C PHE A 63 -4.83 -6.13 -2.76
N PRO A 64 -5.43 -5.45 -1.77
CA PRO A 64 -6.67 -4.72 -1.97
C PRO A 64 -6.46 -3.44 -2.77
N VAL A 65 -7.31 -3.21 -3.78
CA VAL A 65 -7.36 -1.96 -4.54
C VAL A 65 -7.90 -0.84 -3.65
N GLY A 66 -7.32 0.34 -3.75
CA GLY A 66 -7.68 1.49 -2.93
C GLY A 66 -7.09 1.45 -1.53
N ARG A 67 -5.95 0.78 -1.35
CA ARG A 67 -5.24 0.68 -0.06
C ARG A 67 -3.75 0.93 -0.23
N ILE A 68 -3.15 1.36 0.89
CA ILE A 68 -1.70 1.47 1.03
C ILE A 68 -1.21 0.18 1.70
N ILE A 69 -0.22 -0.43 1.10
CA ILE A 69 0.41 -1.67 1.54
C ILE A 69 1.87 -1.38 1.86
N GLU A 70 2.36 -1.91 2.96
CA GLU A 70 3.79 -1.92 3.29
C GLU A 70 4.30 -3.36 3.26
N ILE A 71 5.36 -3.60 2.48
CA ILE A 71 6.11 -4.85 2.45
C ILE A 71 7.42 -4.58 3.18
N ASN A 72 7.56 -5.14 4.37
CA ASN A 72 8.79 -4.97 5.15
C ASN A 72 9.49 -6.31 5.39
N GLY A 73 10.81 -6.26 5.51
CA GLY A 73 11.64 -7.45 5.72
C GLY A 73 13.13 -7.08 5.75
N LEU A 74 13.95 -8.07 6.08
CA LEU A 74 15.40 -7.95 6.02
C LEU A 74 15.87 -7.69 4.58
N GLU A 75 17.11 -7.28 4.44
CA GLU A 75 17.74 -7.19 3.11
C GLU A 75 17.70 -8.58 2.43
N GLN A 76 17.56 -8.56 1.10
CA GLN A 76 17.51 -9.79 0.27
C GLN A 76 16.35 -10.75 0.60
N SER A 77 15.33 -10.31 1.35
CA SER A 77 14.18 -11.17 1.70
C SER A 77 13.12 -11.28 0.59
N GLY A 78 13.34 -10.69 -0.59
CA GLY A 78 12.42 -10.78 -1.73
C GLY A 78 11.33 -9.71 -1.78
N LYS A 79 11.47 -8.60 -1.04
CA LYS A 79 10.49 -7.47 -1.06
C LYS A 79 10.29 -6.93 -2.47
N SER A 80 11.37 -6.54 -3.13
CA SER A 80 11.35 -6.02 -4.51
C SER A 80 10.84 -7.05 -5.52
N LEU A 81 11.16 -8.33 -5.31
CA LEU A 81 10.63 -9.43 -6.13
C LEU A 81 9.10 -9.52 -6.02
N LEU A 82 8.55 -9.47 -4.81
CA LEU A 82 7.11 -9.52 -4.59
C LEU A 82 6.40 -8.29 -5.18
N ALA A 83 7.00 -7.10 -5.02
CA ALA A 83 6.52 -5.87 -5.61
C ALA A 83 6.50 -5.94 -7.15
N ALA A 84 7.59 -6.44 -7.77
CA ALA A 84 7.69 -6.61 -9.22
C ALA A 84 6.66 -7.62 -9.76
N HIS A 85 6.44 -8.75 -9.07
CA HIS A 85 5.35 -9.68 -9.44
C HIS A 85 3.98 -8.99 -9.42
N THR A 86 3.72 -8.13 -8.44
CA THR A 86 2.44 -7.40 -8.37
C THR A 86 2.29 -6.42 -9.53
N LEU A 87 3.37 -5.76 -9.98
CA LEU A 87 3.36 -4.92 -11.19
C LEU A 87 3.02 -5.75 -12.43
N ALA A 88 3.66 -6.93 -12.60
CA ALA A 88 3.35 -7.85 -13.70
C ALA A 88 1.87 -8.30 -13.69
N GLN A 89 1.32 -8.62 -12.52
CA GLN A 89 -0.10 -8.99 -12.40
C GLN A 89 -1.05 -7.82 -12.68
N THR A 90 -0.65 -6.59 -12.35
CA THR A 90 -1.38 -5.38 -12.73
C THR A 90 -1.44 -5.23 -14.24
N GLN A 91 -0.32 -5.40 -14.93
CA GLN A 91 -0.26 -5.32 -16.39
C GLN A 91 -1.09 -6.41 -17.07
N LYS A 92 -1.09 -7.65 -16.55
CA LYS A 92 -1.95 -8.74 -17.03
C LYS A 92 -3.45 -8.41 -16.98
N LYS A 93 -3.85 -7.54 -16.05
CA LYS A 93 -5.23 -7.00 -15.95
C LYS A 93 -5.42 -5.71 -16.77
N ASN A 94 -4.55 -5.43 -17.73
CA ASN A 94 -4.51 -4.18 -18.51
C ASN A 94 -4.44 -2.93 -17.64
N GLY A 95 -3.93 -3.05 -16.40
CA GLY A 95 -3.70 -1.94 -15.48
C GLY A 95 -2.43 -1.17 -15.82
N MET A 96 -2.30 0.00 -15.21
CA MET A 96 -1.09 0.82 -15.27
C MET A 96 -0.16 0.44 -14.12
N ALA A 97 1.05 0.05 -14.44
CA ALA A 97 2.11 -0.27 -13.51
C ALA A 97 3.11 0.89 -13.43
N VAL A 98 3.40 1.34 -12.22
CA VAL A 98 4.34 2.42 -11.94
C VAL A 98 5.33 1.96 -10.88
N LEU A 99 6.62 2.19 -11.14
CA LEU A 99 7.70 1.95 -10.19
C LEU A 99 8.42 3.26 -9.90
N ILE A 100 8.42 3.68 -8.65
CA ILE A 100 9.23 4.79 -8.14
C ILE A 100 10.42 4.14 -7.42
N ASP A 101 11.60 4.30 -7.98
CA ASP A 101 12.85 3.70 -7.50
C ASP A 101 13.72 4.77 -6.85
N THR A 102 14.14 4.52 -5.61
CA THR A 102 14.99 5.42 -4.83
C THR A 102 16.42 4.87 -4.67
N GLU A 103 16.65 3.62 -5.05
CA GLU A 103 17.95 2.95 -4.92
C GLU A 103 18.67 2.80 -6.26
N THR A 104 18.02 3.14 -7.37
CA THR A 104 18.52 2.93 -8.75
C THR A 104 19.02 1.50 -8.98
N SER A 105 18.38 0.52 -8.33
CA SER A 105 18.84 -0.87 -8.28
C SER A 105 18.09 -1.79 -9.25
N VAL A 106 17.11 -1.28 -9.97
CA VAL A 106 16.22 -2.08 -10.81
C VAL A 106 16.85 -2.42 -12.15
N SER A 107 17.06 -3.72 -12.40
CA SER A 107 17.52 -4.23 -13.69
C SER A 107 16.35 -4.53 -14.63
N GLN A 108 16.48 -4.11 -15.90
CA GLN A 108 15.51 -4.39 -16.94
C GLN A 108 15.35 -5.92 -17.16
N ASP A 109 16.47 -6.66 -17.13
CA ASP A 109 16.47 -8.12 -17.30
C ASP A 109 15.73 -8.80 -16.16
N PHE A 110 15.91 -8.35 -14.93
CA PHE A 110 15.19 -8.85 -13.76
C PHE A 110 13.68 -8.64 -13.90
N MET A 111 13.25 -7.44 -14.28
CA MET A 111 11.83 -7.13 -14.48
C MET A 111 11.22 -8.00 -15.60
N THR A 112 11.93 -8.17 -16.71
CA THR A 112 11.49 -9.00 -17.82
C THR A 112 11.39 -10.47 -17.43
N ALA A 113 12.36 -11.00 -16.67
CA ALA A 113 12.36 -12.38 -16.19
C ALA A 113 11.16 -12.69 -15.27
N ILE A 114 10.68 -11.69 -14.49
CA ILE A 114 9.48 -11.79 -13.65
C ILE A 114 8.19 -11.75 -14.50
N GLY A 115 8.27 -11.26 -15.73
CA GLY A 115 7.13 -11.11 -16.62
C GLY A 115 6.51 -9.72 -16.61
N VAL A 116 7.26 -8.71 -16.19
CA VAL A 116 6.89 -7.31 -16.38
C VAL A 116 7.15 -6.90 -17.82
N ASP A 117 6.17 -6.33 -18.47
CA ASP A 117 6.35 -5.67 -19.76
C ASP A 117 7.00 -4.29 -19.51
N VAL A 118 8.30 -4.24 -19.69
CA VAL A 118 9.11 -3.03 -19.40
C VAL A 118 8.75 -1.87 -20.34
N SER A 119 8.19 -2.15 -21.51
CA SER A 119 7.73 -1.10 -22.44
C SER A 119 6.47 -0.38 -21.94
N LYS A 120 5.74 -0.99 -21.03
CA LYS A 120 4.51 -0.46 -20.41
C LYS A 120 4.67 -0.13 -18.92
N LEU A 121 5.89 -0.25 -18.39
CA LEU A 121 6.19 0.12 -17.01
C LEU A 121 6.59 1.60 -16.97
N LEU A 122 5.86 2.42 -16.23
CA LEU A 122 6.33 3.77 -15.93
C LEU A 122 7.36 3.69 -14.81
N TYR A 123 8.62 3.99 -15.16
CA TYR A 123 9.73 4.08 -14.22
C TYR A 123 9.99 5.54 -13.85
N VAL A 124 10.10 5.82 -12.57
CA VAL A 124 10.37 7.15 -12.01
C VAL A 124 11.52 7.02 -11.01
N SER A 125 12.57 7.80 -11.16
CA SER A 125 13.62 7.95 -10.14
C SER A 125 13.27 9.08 -9.20
N ALA A 126 13.49 8.88 -7.90
CA ALA A 126 13.24 9.89 -6.86
C ALA A 126 14.31 9.79 -5.77
N ASP A 127 14.85 10.92 -5.36
CA ASP A 127 15.93 10.99 -4.36
C ASP A 127 15.39 11.36 -2.96
N SER A 128 14.27 12.08 -2.90
CA SER A 128 13.69 12.55 -1.64
C SER A 128 12.29 12.04 -1.38
N VAL A 129 11.94 11.98 -0.10
CA VAL A 129 10.59 11.61 0.37
C VAL A 129 9.56 12.57 -0.20
N GLU A 130 9.86 13.86 -0.24
CA GLU A 130 8.98 14.91 -0.75
C GLU A 130 8.68 14.69 -2.25
N GLU A 131 9.69 14.35 -3.05
CA GLU A 131 9.52 14.05 -4.47
C GLU A 131 8.66 12.81 -4.70
N ILE A 132 8.90 11.73 -3.94
CA ILE A 132 8.09 10.51 -4.01
C ILE A 132 6.60 10.85 -3.89
N PHE A 133 6.21 11.60 -2.87
CA PHE A 133 4.82 11.93 -2.65
C PHE A 133 4.26 12.91 -3.68
N ALA A 134 5.04 13.87 -4.14
CA ALA A 134 4.66 14.78 -5.24
C ALA A 134 4.41 14.01 -6.54
N TYR A 135 5.26 13.04 -6.87
CA TYR A 135 5.07 12.18 -8.05
C TYR A 135 3.85 11.30 -7.92
N ILE A 136 3.61 10.68 -6.75
CA ILE A 136 2.40 9.87 -6.50
C ILE A 136 1.14 10.72 -6.74
N GLU A 137 1.06 11.93 -6.18
CA GLU A 137 -0.08 12.84 -6.37
C GLU A 137 -0.28 13.19 -7.85
N THR A 138 0.79 13.58 -8.53
CA THR A 138 0.75 13.92 -9.96
C THR A 138 0.30 12.75 -10.83
N ILE A 139 0.81 11.55 -10.57
CA ILE A 139 0.42 10.34 -11.31
C ILE A 139 -1.08 10.05 -11.12
N ILE A 140 -1.56 10.11 -9.88
CA ILE A 140 -2.98 9.87 -9.57
C ILE A 140 -3.86 10.87 -10.29
N GLU A 141 -3.56 12.16 -10.20
CA GLU A 141 -4.33 13.21 -10.86
C GLU A 141 -4.38 13.04 -12.38
N LYS A 142 -3.23 12.78 -13.01
CA LYS A 142 -3.13 12.59 -14.46
C LYS A 142 -3.85 11.33 -14.94
N VAL A 143 -3.70 10.23 -14.21
CA VAL A 143 -4.40 8.98 -14.59
C VAL A 143 -5.91 9.15 -14.47
N ARG A 144 -6.40 9.75 -13.40
CA ARG A 144 -7.84 9.93 -13.17
C ARG A 144 -8.48 10.99 -14.09
N SER A 145 -7.73 11.97 -14.53
CA SER A 145 -8.18 12.90 -15.58
C SER A 145 -8.32 12.19 -16.95
N SER A 146 -7.52 11.15 -17.21
CA SER A 146 -7.55 10.40 -18.47
C SER A 146 -8.47 9.17 -18.44
N SER A 147 -8.54 8.46 -17.32
CA SER A 147 -9.34 7.25 -17.15
C SER A 147 -9.74 7.03 -15.69
N LYS A 148 -11.05 7.07 -15.41
CA LYS A 148 -11.60 6.93 -14.04
C LYS A 148 -11.47 5.50 -13.50
N ASP A 149 -11.58 4.49 -14.36
CA ASP A 149 -11.73 3.08 -13.95
C ASP A 149 -10.46 2.26 -14.16
N LYS A 150 -9.37 2.87 -14.65
CA LYS A 150 -8.13 2.14 -14.90
C LYS A 150 -7.54 1.62 -13.59
N LEU A 151 -7.26 0.31 -13.54
CA LEU A 151 -6.49 -0.28 -12.45
C LEU A 151 -5.08 0.33 -12.44
N VAL A 152 -4.65 0.83 -11.30
CA VAL A 152 -3.32 1.44 -11.15
C VAL A 152 -2.64 0.86 -9.92
N THR A 153 -1.41 0.41 -10.09
CA THR A 153 -0.52 -0.01 -9.01
C THR A 153 0.75 0.82 -9.06
N ILE A 154 1.04 1.49 -7.96
CA ILE A 154 2.26 2.26 -7.74
C ILE A 154 3.09 1.53 -6.71
N VAL A 155 4.33 1.22 -7.03
CA VAL A 155 5.33 0.67 -6.12
C VAL A 155 6.38 1.73 -5.85
N VAL A 156 6.75 1.89 -4.59
CA VAL A 156 7.89 2.71 -4.15
C VAL A 156 8.94 1.78 -3.54
N ASP A 157 10.10 1.67 -4.16
CA ASP A 157 11.20 0.78 -3.72
C ASP A 157 12.51 1.59 -3.58
N SER A 158 12.91 1.92 -2.36
CA SER A 158 12.30 1.70 -1.06
C SER A 158 12.16 3.04 -0.30
N VAL A 159 11.17 3.15 0.57
CA VAL A 159 11.03 4.35 1.43
C VAL A 159 12.21 4.50 2.39
N ALA A 160 12.83 3.38 2.79
CA ALA A 160 13.97 3.39 3.69
C ALA A 160 15.19 4.14 3.10
N ALA A 161 15.41 4.02 1.79
CA ALA A 161 16.57 4.63 1.11
C ALA A 161 16.39 6.13 0.83
N ALA A 162 15.15 6.61 0.66
CA ALA A 162 14.90 8.02 0.37
C ALA A 162 15.32 8.93 1.53
N SER A 163 16.03 10.00 1.22
CA SER A 163 16.37 11.07 2.16
C SER A 163 15.30 12.17 2.18
N THR A 164 15.38 13.11 3.09
CA THR A 164 14.60 14.36 3.01
C THR A 164 15.36 15.41 2.22
N ILE A 165 14.67 16.41 1.66
CA ILE A 165 15.35 17.54 0.99
C ILE A 165 16.32 18.22 1.95
N SER A 166 15.96 18.36 3.22
CA SER A 166 16.82 18.94 4.25
C SER A 166 18.09 18.10 4.51
N GLU A 167 18.00 16.78 4.46
CA GLU A 167 19.15 15.88 4.55
C GLU A 167 20.06 16.01 3.34
N LEU A 168 19.50 16.07 2.14
CA LEU A 168 20.28 16.21 0.89
C LEU A 168 21.03 17.54 0.79
N GLN A 169 20.54 18.60 1.43
CA GLN A 169 21.13 19.92 1.46
C GLN A 169 22.10 20.16 2.62
N ALA A 170 22.17 19.22 3.56
CA ALA A 170 22.99 19.37 4.76
C ALA A 170 24.43 18.90 4.54
N ASP A 171 25.36 19.53 5.27
CA ASP A 171 26.76 19.08 5.33
C ASP A 171 26.87 17.74 6.09
N TYR A 172 27.81 16.89 5.61
CA TYR A 172 28.11 15.58 6.20
C TYR A 172 28.64 15.71 7.65
N GLY A 173 27.87 15.94 8.61
CA GLY A 173 28.34 16.07 10.01
C GLY A 173 27.36 16.75 10.92
N LYS A 174 26.18 17.11 10.43
CA LYS A 174 25.10 17.64 11.26
C LYS A 174 24.14 16.52 11.60
N ASP A 175 24.02 16.22 12.89
CA ASP A 175 23.05 15.25 13.43
C ASP A 175 21.66 15.90 13.56
N GLY A 176 20.59 15.11 13.41
CA GLY A 176 19.24 15.53 13.79
C GLY A 176 18.11 15.28 12.78
N TYR A 177 18.39 14.83 11.58
CA TYR A 177 17.40 14.74 10.48
C TYR A 177 16.46 13.51 10.54
N ALA A 178 16.76 12.48 11.34
CA ALA A 178 15.94 11.27 11.43
C ALA A 178 14.48 11.56 11.90
N THR A 179 14.31 12.58 12.74
CA THR A 179 12.99 13.02 13.22
C THR A 179 12.19 13.70 12.11
N ASP A 180 12.85 14.47 11.23
CA ASP A 180 12.21 15.22 10.16
C ASP A 180 11.59 14.27 9.13
N LYS A 181 12.31 13.22 8.74
CA LYS A 181 11.80 12.18 7.84
C LYS A 181 10.50 11.57 8.37
N ALA A 182 10.44 11.20 9.66
CA ALA A 182 9.24 10.64 10.28
C ALA A 182 8.05 11.63 10.27
N ILE A 183 8.31 12.92 10.51
CA ILE A 183 7.29 13.97 10.49
C ILE A 183 6.75 14.16 9.07
N ILE A 184 7.62 14.22 8.06
CA ILE A 184 7.27 14.40 6.64
C ILE A 184 6.45 13.20 6.17
N LEU A 185 6.94 11.97 6.41
CA LEU A 185 6.21 10.75 6.11
C LEU A 185 4.82 10.73 6.75
N GLY A 186 4.73 11.06 8.04
CA GLY A 186 3.45 11.10 8.75
C GLY A 186 2.46 12.13 8.17
N LYS A 187 2.94 13.30 7.73
CA LYS A 187 2.10 14.32 7.06
C LYS A 187 1.64 13.83 5.67
N ALA A 188 2.58 13.33 4.87
CA ALA A 188 2.31 12.86 3.53
C ALA A 188 1.33 11.67 3.52
N MET A 189 1.53 10.68 4.40
CA MET A 189 0.64 9.54 4.55
C MET A 189 -0.79 9.93 4.89
N ARG A 190 -1.00 10.89 5.80
CA ARG A 190 -2.35 11.42 6.11
C ARG A 190 -3.01 12.06 4.87
N LYS A 191 -2.23 12.80 4.07
CA LYS A 191 -2.74 13.45 2.86
C LYS A 191 -3.15 12.44 1.80
N ILE A 192 -2.29 11.47 1.47
CA ILE A 192 -2.54 10.55 0.37
C ILE A 192 -3.51 9.40 0.71
N THR A 193 -3.67 9.03 1.99
CA THR A 193 -4.55 7.91 2.38
C THR A 193 -5.98 8.09 1.84
N ASN A 194 -6.53 9.30 1.97
CA ASN A 194 -7.87 9.60 1.48
C ASN A 194 -7.94 9.61 -0.06
N MET A 195 -6.88 10.09 -0.72
CA MET A 195 -6.77 10.09 -2.17
C MET A 195 -6.70 8.66 -2.71
N ILE A 196 -5.84 7.82 -2.16
CA ILE A 196 -5.68 6.40 -2.52
C ILE A 196 -7.00 5.63 -2.40
N GLY A 197 -7.73 5.82 -1.31
CA GLY A 197 -9.02 5.17 -1.08
C GLY A 197 -10.10 5.60 -2.06
N ARG A 198 -10.19 6.90 -2.34
CA ARG A 198 -11.18 7.49 -3.25
C ARG A 198 -10.89 7.11 -4.70
N GLU A 199 -9.65 7.26 -5.10
CA GLU A 199 -9.21 7.03 -6.48
C GLU A 199 -8.94 5.55 -6.78
N LYS A 200 -9.17 4.64 -5.83
CA LYS A 200 -8.98 3.19 -6.01
C LYS A 200 -7.60 2.84 -6.58
N ILE A 201 -6.55 3.42 -6.01
CA ILE A 201 -5.16 3.13 -6.36
C ILE A 201 -4.60 2.07 -5.42
N THR A 202 -3.81 1.14 -5.91
CA THR A 202 -2.99 0.25 -5.09
C THR A 202 -1.61 0.86 -4.92
N LEU A 203 -1.26 1.27 -3.70
CA LEU A 203 0.04 1.86 -3.41
C LEU A 203 0.82 0.93 -2.50
N ILE A 204 2.01 0.54 -2.94
CA ILE A 204 2.88 -0.41 -2.23
C ILE A 204 4.19 0.29 -1.91
N PHE A 205 4.58 0.24 -0.64
CA PHE A 205 5.90 0.65 -0.18
C PHE A 205 6.71 -0.57 0.22
N THR A 206 7.94 -0.68 -0.24
CA THR A 206 8.91 -1.59 0.36
C THR A 206 9.66 -0.86 1.46
N ASN A 207 9.97 -1.56 2.54
CA ASN A 207 10.66 -0.99 3.69
C ASN A 207 11.62 -2.01 4.31
N GLN A 208 12.68 -1.52 4.97
CA GLN A 208 13.68 -2.37 5.60
C GLN A 208 13.38 -2.53 7.10
N LEU A 209 13.63 -3.73 7.61
CA LEU A 209 13.66 -4.00 9.05
C LEU A 209 15.04 -3.61 9.59
N ARG A 210 15.05 -2.81 10.65
CA ARG A 210 16.26 -2.42 11.37
C ARG A 210 16.21 -2.94 12.80
N GLN A 211 17.37 -3.31 13.35
CA GLN A 211 17.46 -3.71 14.74
C GLN A 211 17.38 -2.50 15.66
N LYS A 212 16.57 -2.58 16.70
CA LYS A 212 16.50 -1.54 17.73
C LYS A 212 17.79 -1.56 18.55
N MET A 213 18.46 -0.43 18.66
CA MET A 213 19.74 -0.33 19.40
C MET A 213 19.58 -0.60 20.91
N ASN A 214 18.42 -0.36 21.51
CA ASN A 214 18.13 -0.53 22.93
C ASN A 214 16.88 -1.40 23.14
N ALA A 215 16.77 -2.53 22.44
CA ALA A 215 15.64 -3.45 22.62
C ALA A 215 15.68 -4.04 24.05
N MET A 216 14.57 -3.92 24.79
CA MET A 216 14.44 -4.58 26.09
C MET A 216 14.42 -6.10 25.91
N PRO A 217 14.95 -6.88 26.90
CA PRO A 217 14.79 -8.33 26.90
C PRO A 217 13.30 -8.70 26.70
N PHE A 218 13.03 -9.66 25.80
CA PHE A 218 11.68 -10.14 25.44
C PHE A 218 10.82 -9.14 24.64
N SER A 219 11.31 -7.95 24.25
CA SER A 219 10.64 -7.09 23.28
C SER A 219 11.00 -7.51 21.85
N ASP A 220 10.13 -7.14 20.88
CA ASP A 220 10.48 -7.31 19.46
C ASP A 220 11.74 -6.50 19.14
N PRO A 221 12.88 -7.14 18.77
CA PRO A 221 14.14 -6.46 18.50
C PRO A 221 14.12 -5.66 17.19
N TRP A 222 13.08 -5.81 16.37
CA TRP A 222 13.01 -5.21 15.06
C TRP A 222 12.10 -3.97 15.05
N CYS A 223 12.48 -3.00 14.26
CA CYS A 223 11.65 -1.84 13.96
C CYS A 223 11.69 -1.54 12.46
N VAL A 224 10.67 -0.85 11.99
CA VAL A 224 10.60 -0.24 10.66
C VAL A 224 10.49 1.26 10.82
N ASP A 225 10.93 1.99 9.82
CA ASP A 225 10.61 3.41 9.75
C ASP A 225 9.09 3.59 9.80
N PRO A 226 8.58 4.55 10.59
CA PRO A 226 7.16 4.64 10.88
C PRO A 226 6.35 5.04 9.64
N LEU A 227 5.80 4.04 8.97
CA LEU A 227 4.72 4.22 8.01
C LEU A 227 3.41 3.78 8.69
N THR A 228 2.45 4.69 8.75
CA THR A 228 1.10 4.36 9.25
C THR A 228 0.28 3.75 8.13
N THR A 229 0.53 2.51 7.81
CA THR A 229 -0.18 1.77 6.77
C THR A 229 -1.31 0.91 7.34
N LYS A 230 -2.38 0.73 6.59
CA LYS A 230 -3.51 -0.11 7.02
C LYS A 230 -3.26 -1.61 6.82
N VAL A 231 -2.34 -1.96 5.92
CA VAL A 231 -1.96 -3.35 5.65
C VAL A 231 -0.45 -3.44 5.73
N LYS A 232 0.05 -4.23 6.67
CA LYS A 232 1.48 -4.53 6.81
C LYS A 232 1.71 -5.99 6.52
N ILE A 233 2.64 -6.28 5.61
CA ILE A 233 3.12 -7.62 5.34
C ILE A 233 4.58 -7.67 5.77
N ARG A 234 4.84 -8.40 6.83
CA ARG A 234 6.18 -8.64 7.32
C ARG A 234 6.69 -9.95 6.76
N TYR A 235 7.76 -9.90 6.00
CA TYR A 235 8.39 -11.06 5.39
C TYR A 235 9.63 -11.42 6.23
N ASP A 236 9.43 -12.14 7.32
CA ASP A 236 10.49 -12.76 8.10
C ASP A 236 10.06 -14.16 8.59
N GLU A 237 11.03 -15.02 8.85
CA GLU A 237 10.78 -16.38 9.29
C GLU A 237 10.14 -16.48 10.69
N ARG A 238 10.09 -15.38 11.44
CA ARG A 238 9.55 -15.26 12.81
C ARG A 238 8.22 -14.50 12.86
N SER A 239 7.62 -14.18 11.72
CA SER A 239 6.39 -13.40 11.74
C SER A 239 5.22 -14.23 12.30
N GLU A 240 4.33 -13.59 13.06
CA GLU A 240 3.05 -14.19 13.48
C GLU A 240 2.25 -14.74 12.28
N PHE A 241 2.52 -14.22 11.09
CA PHE A 241 1.95 -14.69 9.84
C PHE A 241 2.43 -16.10 9.49
N TYR A 242 3.74 -16.34 9.60
CA TYR A 242 4.34 -17.68 9.37
C TYR A 242 3.79 -18.68 10.39
N GLU A 243 3.72 -18.32 11.67
CA GLU A 243 3.13 -19.16 12.71
C GLU A 243 1.64 -19.42 12.52
N LYS A 244 0.85 -18.39 12.17
CA LYS A 244 -0.58 -18.56 11.88
C LYS A 244 -0.83 -19.41 10.64
N PHE A 245 0.02 -19.27 9.64
CA PHE A 245 -0.05 -20.04 8.40
C PHE A 245 0.32 -21.51 8.65
N HIS A 246 1.41 -21.78 9.35
CA HIS A 246 1.80 -23.15 9.74
C HIS A 246 0.78 -23.81 10.67
N LYS A 247 0.22 -23.09 11.64
CA LYS A 247 -0.86 -23.60 12.49
C LYS A 247 -2.14 -23.93 11.69
N LYS A 248 -2.45 -23.17 10.64
CA LYS A 248 -3.58 -23.46 9.75
C LYS A 248 -3.33 -24.69 8.89
N LEU A 249 -2.14 -24.85 8.31
CA LEU A 249 -1.74 -26.04 7.53
C LEU A 249 -1.70 -27.30 8.39
N SER A 250 -1.17 -27.24 9.60
CA SER A 250 -1.10 -28.39 10.51
C SER A 250 -2.49 -28.85 10.97
N LYS A 251 -3.46 -27.94 11.14
CA LYS A 251 -4.86 -28.29 11.43
C LYS A 251 -5.57 -28.91 10.22
N THR A 252 -5.24 -28.50 9.01
CA THR A 252 -5.85 -29.05 7.78
C THR A 252 -5.37 -30.47 7.51
N ASN A 253 -4.12 -30.79 7.85
CA ASN A 253 -3.58 -32.13 7.71
C ASN A 253 -4.08 -33.12 8.77
N LYS A 254 -4.39 -32.66 10.01
CA LYS A 254 -4.97 -33.51 11.06
C LYS A 254 -6.44 -33.90 10.82
N ASN A 255 -7.14 -33.21 9.93
CA ASN A 255 -8.51 -33.55 9.55
C ASN A 255 -8.59 -34.42 8.29
N ARG A 256 -7.46 -34.97 7.81
CA ARG A 256 -7.36 -35.86 6.63
C ARG A 256 -6.84 -37.26 6.98
N GLU A 257 -6.54 -37.52 8.23
CA GLU A 257 -6.36 -38.85 8.82
C GLU A 257 -7.63 -39.24 9.61
#